data_d04d042a4b43e2b98eba0bdcfe0e16fe
#
_entry.id   d04d042a4b43e2b98eba0bdcfe0e16fe
#
_cell.length_a   1.000
_cell.length_b   1.000
_cell.length_c   1.000
_cell.angle_alpha   90.00
_cell.angle_beta   90.00
_cell.angle_gamma   90.00
#
_symmetry.space_group_name_H-M   'P 1'
#
loop_
_entity.id
_entity.type
_entity.pdbx_description
1 polymer ?
#
loop_
_entity_poly.entity_id
_entity_poly.type
_entity_poly.pdbx_seq_one_letter_code
_entity_poly.pdbx_strand_id
1 'polypeptide(L)'
;MQLVNLDGSIEDLGTAGIKGRGNTSWIQDKKPYNIKLDKKHEILGMKKSKHWILLANCYYDRTQLHNATAFEMARLTDFPWVQSGEFVELILNGKHLGLYYLCEKIRVEKGKIEITEMTSEDLSGEELTGGYLLESYVDYGTYAFDGYPFQTDYFNRTGYDWENWLAWEIKSPDSGFIIPQEQFNYIKSAMNHMESLIYDDDKLLSGAYRDFLDIETAINWYLVEEASTNEEAVRSKNIYLYKDRNDKFRIGPPWDFDAWSFGQVTTEWHSCNSWCLYYSQLLKDPVFIKRLKEKWAIYYPLWRERIPQFIDTNMLNILRSAQRNEQMWPDWTGVNHYPMEDYDDYVEDMMDDFVKHIDWLNEQIKFY
;
A
#
# COMPACT_ATOMS: atom_id res chain seq x y z
N MET A 1 -1.28 25.63 -8.99
CA MET A 1 -2.19 24.84 -8.14
C MET A 1 -2.49 25.65 -6.90
N GLN A 2 -3.71 25.66 -6.47
CA GLN A 2 -4.12 26.38 -5.25
C GLN A 2 -4.83 25.42 -4.31
N LEU A 3 -4.58 25.57 -3.03
CA LEU A 3 -5.33 24.93 -1.95
C LEU A 3 -6.27 25.96 -1.32
N VAL A 4 -7.55 25.61 -1.26
CA VAL A 4 -8.55 26.41 -0.55
C VAL A 4 -8.85 25.72 0.77
N ASN A 5 -8.51 26.34 1.86
CA ASN A 5 -8.75 25.83 3.20
C ASN A 5 -10.20 26.00 3.64
N LEU A 6 -10.62 25.27 4.67
CA LEU A 6 -11.99 25.32 5.20
C LEU A 6 -12.41 26.72 5.72
N ASP A 7 -11.44 27.53 6.14
CA ASP A 7 -11.68 28.93 6.56
C ASP A 7 -11.79 29.91 5.39
N GLY A 8 -11.67 29.42 4.14
CA GLY A 8 -11.71 30.20 2.91
C GLY A 8 -10.37 30.83 2.52
N SER A 9 -9.29 30.63 3.30
CA SER A 9 -7.97 31.08 2.91
C SER A 9 -7.44 30.29 1.72
N ILE A 10 -6.65 30.95 0.87
CA ILE A 10 -6.08 30.34 -0.35
C ILE A 10 -4.58 30.33 -0.24
N GLU A 11 -3.99 29.15 -0.39
CA GLU A 11 -2.56 28.94 -0.48
C GLU A 11 -2.18 28.67 -1.95
N ASP A 12 -1.26 29.46 -2.49
CA ASP A 12 -0.72 29.26 -3.85
C ASP A 12 0.49 28.32 -3.78
N LEU A 13 0.33 27.11 -4.31
CA LEU A 13 1.36 26.07 -4.37
C LEU A 13 2.22 26.14 -5.66
N GLY A 14 2.02 27.20 -6.48
CA GLY A 14 2.76 27.39 -7.72
C GLY A 14 2.28 26.49 -8.87
N THR A 15 3.20 26.22 -9.79
CA THR A 15 2.92 25.38 -10.95
C THR A 15 2.92 23.90 -10.58
N ALA A 16 2.00 23.15 -11.11
CA ALA A 16 1.89 21.70 -10.93
C ALA A 16 1.69 20.98 -12.26
N GLY A 17 2.44 19.92 -12.47
CA GLY A 17 2.12 18.90 -13.47
C GLY A 17 1.11 17.92 -12.91
N ILE A 18 0.14 17.51 -13.72
CA ILE A 18 -0.84 16.47 -13.39
C ILE A 18 -0.78 15.37 -14.44
N LYS A 19 -0.73 14.12 -14.02
CA LYS A 19 -0.71 12.92 -14.88
C LYS A 19 -1.71 11.90 -14.33
N GLY A 20 -2.50 11.29 -15.21
CA GLY A 20 -3.32 10.13 -14.84
C GLY A 20 -2.47 9.00 -14.26
N ARG A 21 -3.06 8.22 -13.36
CA ARG A 21 -2.42 7.05 -12.73
C ARG A 21 -3.38 5.88 -12.62
N GLY A 22 -2.82 4.73 -12.22
CA GLY A 22 -3.54 3.47 -12.03
C GLY A 22 -3.78 2.73 -13.34
N ASN A 23 -4.15 1.48 -13.23
CA ASN A 23 -4.51 0.61 -14.34
C ASN A 23 -6.04 0.51 -14.43
N THR A 24 -6.65 -0.32 -13.60
CA THR A 24 -8.10 -0.49 -13.51
C THR A 24 -8.82 0.79 -13.10
N SER A 25 -8.28 1.53 -12.14
CA SER A 25 -8.85 2.82 -11.71
C SER A 25 -8.76 3.91 -12.78
N TRP A 26 -7.79 3.83 -13.71
CA TRP A 26 -7.69 4.79 -14.83
C TRP A 26 -8.76 4.58 -15.91
N ILE A 27 -9.28 3.39 -16.09
CA ILE A 27 -10.35 3.14 -17.06
C ILE A 27 -11.74 3.55 -16.52
N GLN A 28 -11.89 3.74 -15.20
CA GLN A 28 -13.13 4.23 -14.59
C GLN A 28 -13.41 5.68 -14.98
N ASP A 29 -14.66 6.15 -14.87
CA ASP A 29 -15.05 7.50 -15.22
C ASP A 29 -14.38 8.55 -14.35
N LYS A 30 -14.32 8.33 -13.03
CA LYS A 30 -13.59 9.15 -12.06
C LYS A 30 -12.12 8.75 -12.04
N LYS A 31 -11.25 9.66 -12.49
CA LYS A 31 -9.82 9.38 -12.73
C LYS A 31 -8.95 9.74 -11.53
N PRO A 32 -8.05 8.86 -11.09
CA PRO A 32 -7.00 9.20 -10.13
C PRO A 32 -5.82 9.91 -10.81
N TYR A 33 -5.05 10.70 -10.02
CA TYR A 33 -3.96 11.51 -10.58
C TYR A 33 -2.69 11.45 -9.72
N ASN A 34 -1.54 11.54 -10.39
CA ASN A 34 -0.28 11.98 -9.80
C ASN A 34 -0.14 13.49 -9.98
N ILE A 35 0.33 14.17 -8.93
CA ILE A 35 0.67 15.59 -8.96
C ILE A 35 2.16 15.75 -8.70
N LYS A 36 2.80 16.61 -9.50
CA LYS A 36 4.19 17.02 -9.31
C LYS A 36 4.29 18.54 -9.30
N LEU A 37 4.56 19.10 -8.12
CA LEU A 37 4.81 20.53 -7.94
C LEU A 37 6.22 20.90 -8.44
N ASP A 38 6.42 22.14 -8.84
CA ASP A 38 7.74 22.67 -9.22
C ASP A 38 8.65 22.85 -7.98
N LYS A 39 8.06 23.10 -6.81
CA LYS A 39 8.75 23.22 -5.52
C LYS A 39 8.14 22.27 -4.47
N LYS A 40 8.91 21.95 -3.44
CA LYS A 40 8.41 21.19 -2.29
C LYS A 40 7.51 22.07 -1.42
N HIS A 41 6.29 21.62 -1.19
CA HIS A 41 5.33 22.23 -0.27
C HIS A 41 4.92 21.23 0.80
N GLU A 42 4.63 21.73 1.97
CA GLU A 42 3.83 21.06 2.98
C GLU A 42 2.37 21.29 2.60
N ILE A 43 1.55 20.26 2.56
CA ILE A 43 0.13 20.37 2.21
C ILE A 43 -0.68 19.72 3.33
N LEU A 44 -1.62 20.45 3.91
CA LEU A 44 -2.53 19.95 4.95
C LEU A 44 -1.80 19.23 6.10
N GLY A 45 -0.67 19.79 6.56
CA GLY A 45 0.15 19.22 7.64
C GLY A 45 1.04 18.04 7.25
N MET A 46 0.94 17.56 6.01
CA MET A 46 1.80 16.49 5.50
C MET A 46 3.20 17.02 5.14
N LYS A 47 4.22 16.15 5.25
CA LYS A 47 5.62 16.52 5.05
C LYS A 47 5.89 17.11 3.66
N LYS A 48 6.83 18.06 3.59
CA LYS A 48 7.20 18.75 2.35
C LYS A 48 7.61 17.79 1.24
N SER A 49 6.86 17.81 0.14
CA SER A 49 7.14 17.04 -1.06
C SER A 49 6.75 17.81 -2.32
N LYS A 50 7.31 17.38 -3.46
CA LYS A 50 6.80 17.76 -4.78
C LYS A 50 5.75 16.78 -5.29
N HIS A 51 5.71 15.57 -4.76
CA HIS A 51 4.98 14.45 -5.34
C HIS A 51 3.82 14.02 -4.44
N TRP A 52 2.63 14.12 -5.00
CA TRP A 52 1.37 13.82 -4.34
C TRP A 52 0.50 12.92 -5.21
N ILE A 53 -0.45 12.24 -4.60
CA ILE A 53 -1.42 11.40 -5.28
C ILE A 53 -2.81 11.88 -4.89
N LEU A 54 -3.69 11.96 -5.89
CA LEU A 54 -5.13 12.05 -5.70
C LEU A 54 -5.73 10.67 -6.00
N LEU A 55 -6.07 9.94 -4.95
CA LEU A 55 -6.82 8.70 -5.07
C LEU A 55 -8.29 9.04 -5.32
N ALA A 56 -8.88 8.39 -6.31
CA ALA A 56 -10.28 8.58 -6.62
C ALA A 56 -11.18 7.79 -5.66
N ASN A 57 -10.61 6.87 -4.86
CA ASN A 57 -11.31 5.92 -4.02
C ASN A 57 -12.50 5.29 -4.77
N CYS A 58 -12.21 4.77 -5.93
CA CYS A 58 -13.20 4.21 -6.83
C CYS A 58 -13.14 2.69 -6.82
N TYR A 59 -13.96 2.10 -7.62
CA TYR A 59 -14.08 0.70 -7.88
C TYR A 59 -15.00 -0.02 -6.87
N TYR A 60 -14.60 -0.39 -5.69
CA TYR A 60 -15.48 -1.08 -4.73
C TYR A 60 -15.65 -0.32 -3.41
N ASP A 61 -14.91 0.77 -3.24
CA ASP A 61 -14.96 1.58 -2.02
C ASP A 61 -16.10 2.61 -2.07
N ARG A 62 -17.30 2.19 -1.71
CA ARG A 62 -18.47 3.08 -1.59
C ARG A 62 -18.37 4.05 -0.43
N THR A 63 -17.62 3.68 0.60
CA THR A 63 -17.42 4.51 1.78
C THR A 63 -16.47 5.66 1.53
N GLN A 64 -15.61 5.57 0.52
CA GLN A 64 -14.45 6.46 0.27
C GLN A 64 -13.37 6.38 1.36
N LEU A 65 -13.46 5.42 2.30
CA LEU A 65 -12.66 5.37 3.52
C LEU A 65 -11.62 4.25 3.55
N HIS A 66 -11.67 3.27 2.64
CA HIS A 66 -10.83 2.07 2.70
C HIS A 66 -9.34 2.41 2.79
N ASN A 67 -8.81 3.18 1.83
CA ASN A 67 -7.40 3.57 1.84
C ASN A 67 -7.01 4.37 3.10
N ALA A 68 -7.85 5.34 3.49
CA ALA A 68 -7.58 6.17 4.67
C ALA A 68 -7.54 5.32 5.95
N THR A 69 -8.47 4.36 6.08
CA THR A 69 -8.57 3.45 7.23
C THR A 69 -7.38 2.50 7.30
N ALA A 70 -7.01 1.86 6.19
CA ALA A 70 -5.86 0.96 6.14
C ALA A 70 -4.54 1.68 6.44
N PHE A 71 -4.38 2.91 5.92
CA PHE A 71 -3.21 3.73 6.25
C PHE A 71 -3.18 4.14 7.73
N GLU A 72 -4.34 4.40 8.35
CA GLU A 72 -4.41 4.65 9.79
C GLU A 72 -4.07 3.40 10.61
N MET A 73 -4.58 2.23 10.23
CA MET A 73 -4.17 0.96 10.85
C MET A 73 -2.65 0.79 10.80
N ALA A 74 -2.05 1.02 9.64
CA ALA A 74 -0.60 0.92 9.45
C ALA A 74 0.18 1.96 10.28
N ARG A 75 -0.32 3.21 10.40
CA ARG A 75 0.29 4.25 11.26
C ARG A 75 0.24 3.92 12.75
N LEU A 76 -0.71 3.12 13.18
CA LEU A 76 -0.82 2.64 14.56
C LEU A 76 0.13 1.46 14.84
N THR A 77 0.89 1.00 13.86
CA THR A 77 1.97 0.02 14.03
C THR A 77 3.33 0.71 14.15
N ASP A 78 4.38 -0.08 14.26
CA ASP A 78 5.77 0.41 14.28
C ASP A 78 6.44 0.42 12.88
N PHE A 79 5.68 0.61 11.80
CA PHE A 79 6.26 0.88 10.49
C PHE A 79 7.17 2.13 10.54
N PRO A 80 8.35 2.08 9.91
CA PRO A 80 9.24 3.25 9.87
C PRO A 80 8.60 4.50 9.25
N TRP A 81 7.74 4.28 8.28
CA TRP A 81 6.93 5.31 7.63
C TRP A 81 5.69 4.71 6.98
N VAL A 82 4.61 5.46 7.03
CA VAL A 82 3.35 5.19 6.31
C VAL A 82 2.87 6.51 5.72
N GLN A 83 2.30 6.47 4.54
CA GLN A 83 1.76 7.65 3.87
C GLN A 83 0.62 8.27 4.67
N SER A 84 0.67 9.59 4.79
CA SER A 84 -0.44 10.41 5.29
C SER A 84 -1.30 10.92 4.13
N GLY A 85 -2.54 11.27 4.42
CA GLY A 85 -3.44 11.86 3.43
C GLY A 85 -4.61 12.58 4.07
N GLU A 86 -5.28 13.41 3.26
CA GLU A 86 -6.44 14.19 3.66
C GLU A 86 -7.50 14.18 2.55
N PHE A 87 -8.75 14.23 2.92
CA PHE A 87 -9.85 14.33 1.97
C PHE A 87 -9.95 15.74 1.40
N VAL A 88 -10.08 15.84 0.08
CA VAL A 88 -10.17 17.10 -0.64
C VAL A 88 -11.21 17.04 -1.76
N GLU A 89 -11.81 18.18 -2.07
CA GLU A 89 -12.62 18.37 -3.28
C GLU A 89 -11.72 18.84 -4.43
N LEU A 90 -11.72 18.14 -5.56
CA LEU A 90 -10.89 18.48 -6.70
C LEU A 90 -11.64 19.39 -7.69
N ILE A 91 -11.06 20.54 -7.99
CA ILE A 91 -11.47 21.40 -9.10
C ILE A 91 -10.34 21.42 -10.13
N LEU A 92 -10.58 20.85 -11.31
CA LEU A 92 -9.60 20.78 -12.39
C LEU A 92 -10.13 21.58 -13.61
N ASN A 93 -9.38 22.59 -14.04
CA ASN A 93 -9.76 23.47 -15.14
C ASN A 93 -11.17 24.09 -14.98
N GLY A 94 -11.51 24.50 -13.76
CA GLY A 94 -12.81 25.06 -13.44
C GLY A 94 -13.97 24.06 -13.33
N LYS A 95 -13.71 22.78 -13.55
CA LYS A 95 -14.70 21.70 -13.37
C LYS A 95 -14.51 21.02 -12.02
N HIS A 96 -15.54 20.96 -11.23
CA HIS A 96 -15.56 20.17 -9.99
C HIS A 96 -15.61 18.69 -10.33
N LEU A 97 -14.72 17.89 -9.74
CA LEU A 97 -14.56 16.44 -9.99
C LEU A 97 -14.90 15.57 -8.77
N GLY A 98 -15.35 16.19 -7.67
CA GLY A 98 -15.80 15.49 -6.48
C GLY A 98 -14.70 15.23 -5.45
N LEU A 99 -14.97 14.29 -4.57
CA LEU A 99 -14.15 13.93 -3.42
C LEU A 99 -12.96 13.06 -3.84
N TYR A 100 -11.78 13.40 -3.35
CA TYR A 100 -10.54 12.64 -3.52
C TYR A 100 -9.82 12.50 -2.18
N TYR A 101 -8.99 11.48 -2.04
CA TYR A 101 -8.02 11.38 -0.96
C TYR A 101 -6.65 11.83 -1.48
N LEU A 102 -6.21 13.02 -1.04
CA LEU A 102 -4.89 13.55 -1.36
C LEU A 102 -3.89 12.93 -0.40
N CYS A 103 -2.93 12.15 -0.88
CA CYS A 103 -1.95 11.50 -0.03
C CYS A 103 -0.52 11.64 -0.54
N GLU A 104 0.42 11.33 0.36
CA GLU A 104 1.83 11.27 0.03
C GLU A 104 2.13 10.12 -0.94
N LYS A 105 2.98 10.38 -1.93
CA LYS A 105 3.46 9.33 -2.83
C LYS A 105 4.54 8.50 -2.15
N ILE A 106 4.44 7.17 -2.23
CA ILE A 106 5.50 6.23 -1.82
C ILE A 106 6.71 6.46 -2.70
N ARG A 107 7.83 6.82 -2.07
CA ARG A 107 9.10 7.08 -2.74
C ARG A 107 10.24 7.22 -1.73
N VAL A 108 11.46 7.06 -2.21
CA VAL A 108 12.66 7.41 -1.45
C VAL A 108 12.73 8.94 -1.38
N GLU A 109 12.56 9.47 -0.19
CA GLU A 109 12.60 10.90 0.11
C GLU A 109 12.74 11.10 1.62
N LYS A 110 13.47 12.14 2.04
CA LYS A 110 13.58 12.51 3.46
C LYS A 110 12.20 12.70 4.09
N GLY A 111 11.96 12.03 5.20
CA GLY A 111 10.69 12.04 5.91
C GLY A 111 9.65 11.04 5.40
N LYS A 112 10.02 10.22 4.40
CA LYS A 112 9.23 9.11 3.86
C LYS A 112 10.02 7.80 3.96
N ILE A 113 10.25 7.09 2.87
CA ILE A 113 11.21 5.97 2.88
C ILE A 113 12.61 6.57 2.92
N GLU A 114 13.18 6.63 4.13
CA GLU A 114 14.50 7.24 4.38
C GLU A 114 15.60 6.21 4.18
N ILE A 115 15.88 5.87 2.92
CA ILE A 115 17.04 5.09 2.51
C ILE A 115 17.96 5.95 1.65
N THR A 116 19.21 5.53 1.48
CA THR A 116 20.20 6.25 0.69
C THR A 116 19.76 6.33 -0.77
N GLU A 117 19.71 7.52 -1.34
CA GLU A 117 19.47 7.69 -2.79
C GLU A 117 20.69 7.19 -3.57
N MET A 118 20.46 6.30 -4.54
CA MET A 118 21.51 5.77 -5.42
C MET A 118 21.77 6.72 -6.60
N THR A 119 23.03 6.71 -7.03
CA THR A 119 23.48 7.36 -8.26
C THR A 119 23.95 6.32 -9.29
N SER A 120 24.18 6.75 -10.54
CA SER A 120 24.75 5.88 -11.59
C SER A 120 26.19 5.46 -11.33
N GLU A 121 26.85 6.02 -10.33
CA GLU A 121 28.25 5.75 -9.99
C GLU A 121 28.40 4.74 -8.84
N ASP A 122 27.29 4.36 -8.20
CA ASP A 122 27.26 3.38 -7.09
C ASP A 122 27.31 1.95 -7.64
N LEU A 123 28.47 1.53 -8.15
CA LEU A 123 28.63 0.29 -8.93
C LEU A 123 29.33 -0.85 -8.17
N SER A 124 29.84 -0.61 -6.97
CA SER A 124 30.61 -1.60 -6.20
C SER A 124 30.57 -1.33 -4.70
N GLY A 125 31.04 -2.31 -3.91
CA GLY A 125 31.18 -2.15 -2.46
C GLY A 125 29.84 -1.91 -1.74
N GLU A 126 29.91 -1.17 -0.67
CA GLU A 126 28.74 -0.84 0.15
C GLU A 126 27.70 -0.01 -0.63
N GLU A 127 28.15 0.88 -1.48
CA GLU A 127 27.32 1.82 -2.23
C GLU A 127 26.34 1.09 -3.19
N LEU A 128 26.76 -0.07 -3.74
CA LEU A 128 25.93 -0.92 -4.57
C LEU A 128 24.83 -1.63 -3.77
N THR A 129 24.99 -1.79 -2.45
CA THR A 129 24.16 -2.72 -1.66
C THR A 129 22.78 -2.19 -1.28
N GLY A 130 22.46 -0.91 -1.54
CA GLY A 130 21.17 -0.34 -1.11
C GLY A 130 20.83 0.99 -1.76
N GLY A 131 19.63 1.44 -1.46
CA GLY A 131 18.96 2.55 -2.12
C GLY A 131 17.84 2.11 -3.05
N TYR A 132 17.44 0.84 -2.94
CA TYR A 132 16.43 0.25 -3.81
C TYR A 132 15.02 0.34 -3.19
N LEU A 133 14.07 0.79 -4.00
CA LEU A 133 12.64 0.65 -3.77
C LEU A 133 12.06 -0.16 -4.93
N LEU A 134 11.33 -1.20 -4.61
CA LEU A 134 10.70 -2.12 -5.55
C LEU A 134 9.20 -2.13 -5.36
N GLU A 135 8.46 -2.38 -6.42
CA GLU A 135 7.00 -2.60 -6.40
C GLU A 135 6.70 -3.92 -7.13
N SER A 136 5.84 -4.75 -6.56
CA SER A 136 5.45 -6.01 -7.18
C SER A 136 4.33 -5.84 -8.18
N TYR A 137 4.39 -6.60 -9.24
CA TYR A 137 3.35 -6.71 -10.28
C TYR A 137 3.09 -8.17 -10.61
N VAL A 138 1.86 -8.50 -10.90
CA VAL A 138 1.49 -9.73 -11.61
C VAL A 138 1.12 -9.38 -13.05
N ASP A 139 1.03 -10.37 -13.94
CA ASP A 139 0.78 -10.17 -15.39
C ASP A 139 1.96 -9.53 -16.15
N TYR A 140 3.16 -9.97 -15.85
CA TYR A 140 4.42 -9.49 -16.44
C TYR A 140 4.40 -9.32 -17.97
N GLY A 141 3.59 -10.08 -18.69
CA GLY A 141 3.49 -10.01 -20.15
C GLY A 141 2.50 -9.00 -20.70
N THR A 142 1.64 -8.39 -19.88
CA THR A 142 0.50 -7.58 -20.32
C THR A 142 0.61 -6.11 -19.96
N TYR A 143 1.43 -5.74 -18.98
CA TYR A 143 1.60 -4.36 -18.54
C TYR A 143 2.82 -3.69 -19.15
N ALA A 144 2.66 -2.41 -19.51
CA ALA A 144 3.79 -1.55 -19.83
C ALA A 144 4.38 -1.03 -18.49
N PHE A 145 5.58 -1.47 -18.16
CA PHE A 145 6.33 -0.97 -17.02
C PHE A 145 6.89 0.42 -17.30
N ASP A 146 6.82 1.30 -16.31
CA ASP A 146 7.47 2.63 -16.38
C ASP A 146 8.99 2.55 -16.05
N GLY A 147 9.48 1.41 -15.54
CA GLY A 147 10.84 1.21 -15.05
C GLY A 147 11.49 -0.09 -15.53
N TYR A 148 12.31 -0.68 -14.67
CA TYR A 148 13.11 -1.88 -14.97
C TYR A 148 12.51 -3.11 -14.28
N PRO A 149 11.66 -3.88 -14.98
CA PRO A 149 11.06 -5.07 -14.40
C PRO A 149 12.04 -6.25 -14.43
N PHE A 150 11.92 -7.12 -13.43
CA PHE A 150 12.60 -8.41 -13.40
C PHE A 150 11.78 -9.47 -12.66
N GLN A 151 12.06 -10.71 -12.95
CA GLN A 151 11.54 -11.85 -12.19
C GLN A 151 12.69 -12.50 -11.42
N THR A 152 12.40 -12.97 -10.21
CA THR A 152 13.31 -13.84 -9.45
C THR A 152 13.20 -15.29 -9.94
N ASP A 153 14.10 -16.15 -9.48
CA ASP A 153 14.05 -17.58 -9.80
C ASP A 153 12.88 -18.31 -9.11
N TYR A 154 12.24 -17.62 -8.15
CA TYR A 154 11.13 -18.12 -7.33
C TYR A 154 9.78 -17.52 -7.71
N PHE A 155 9.68 -16.78 -8.80
CA PHE A 155 8.48 -16.05 -9.23
C PHE A 155 7.21 -16.93 -9.29
N ASN A 156 7.35 -18.23 -9.57
CA ASN A 156 6.26 -19.18 -9.66
C ASN A 156 5.86 -19.81 -8.31
N ARG A 157 6.50 -19.41 -7.22
CA ARG A 157 6.19 -19.86 -5.85
C ARG A 157 5.27 -18.92 -5.10
N THR A 158 4.99 -17.78 -5.72
CA THR A 158 4.20 -16.70 -5.15
C THR A 158 3.04 -16.39 -6.08
N GLY A 159 1.80 -16.67 -5.67
CA GLY A 159 0.63 -16.30 -6.44
C GLY A 159 -0.29 -17.45 -6.88
N TYR A 160 -1.39 -17.10 -7.49
CA TYR A 160 -2.39 -18.00 -8.06
C TYR A 160 -1.81 -18.84 -9.22
N ASP A 161 -2.21 -20.09 -9.36
CA ASP A 161 -1.71 -21.04 -10.36
C ASP A 161 -1.75 -20.58 -11.83
N TRP A 162 -2.59 -19.62 -12.16
CA TRP A 162 -2.74 -19.09 -13.52
C TRP A 162 -2.17 -17.68 -13.69
N GLU A 163 -1.74 -17.03 -12.60
CA GLU A 163 -1.12 -15.70 -12.57
C GLU A 163 0.37 -15.79 -12.14
N ASN A 164 1.07 -16.86 -12.49
CA ASN A 164 2.47 -17.16 -12.10
C ASN A 164 3.53 -16.18 -12.66
N TRP A 165 3.18 -14.91 -12.77
CA TRP A 165 3.99 -13.92 -13.46
C TRP A 165 4.42 -12.78 -12.55
N LEU A 166 4.64 -13.08 -11.26
CA LEU A 166 5.16 -12.07 -10.34
C LEU A 166 6.47 -11.48 -10.88
N ALA A 167 6.46 -10.18 -11.03
CA ALA A 167 7.63 -9.39 -11.37
C ALA A 167 7.81 -8.26 -10.35
N TRP A 168 9.02 -7.80 -10.24
CA TRP A 168 9.38 -6.63 -9.46
C TRP A 168 9.82 -5.51 -10.38
N GLU A 169 9.31 -4.32 -10.17
CA GLU A 169 9.77 -3.11 -10.85
C GLU A 169 10.62 -2.27 -9.91
N ILE A 170 11.77 -1.82 -10.38
CA ILE A 170 12.62 -0.89 -9.63
C ILE A 170 12.02 0.52 -9.72
N LYS A 171 11.56 1.05 -8.59
CA LYS A 171 10.98 2.41 -8.45
C LYS A 171 12.00 3.43 -7.95
N SER A 172 13.05 2.98 -7.29
CA SER A 172 14.23 3.77 -6.96
C SER A 172 15.46 2.89 -7.18
N PRO A 173 16.48 3.38 -7.86
CA PRO A 173 16.55 4.70 -8.52
C PRO A 173 15.40 5.02 -9.47
N ASP A 174 14.98 6.30 -9.56
CA ASP A 174 13.76 6.74 -10.27
C ASP A 174 13.81 6.44 -11.78
N SER A 175 12.67 6.21 -12.41
CA SER A 175 12.48 5.82 -13.82
C SER A 175 13.11 6.75 -14.86
N GLY A 176 13.47 7.98 -14.48
CA GLY A 176 14.27 8.90 -15.30
C GLY A 176 15.77 8.58 -15.34
N PHE A 177 16.18 7.58 -14.59
CA PHE A 177 17.55 7.16 -14.38
C PHE A 177 17.82 5.85 -15.15
N ILE A 178 18.87 5.80 -15.95
CA ILE A 178 19.27 4.54 -16.60
C ILE A 178 20.00 3.70 -15.57
N ILE A 179 19.36 2.64 -15.12
CA ILE A 179 19.95 1.74 -14.11
C ILE A 179 21.15 1.00 -14.72
N PRO A 180 22.37 1.14 -14.16
CA PRO A 180 23.52 0.35 -14.55
C PRO A 180 23.28 -1.14 -14.37
N GLN A 181 23.90 -1.94 -15.22
CA GLN A 181 23.75 -3.41 -15.19
C GLN A 181 24.21 -4.01 -13.86
N GLU A 182 25.21 -3.41 -13.22
CA GLU A 182 25.72 -3.80 -11.90
C GLU A 182 24.63 -3.68 -10.84
N GLN A 183 23.92 -2.56 -10.80
CA GLN A 183 22.83 -2.31 -9.87
C GLN A 183 21.65 -3.26 -10.10
N PHE A 184 21.26 -3.43 -11.36
CA PHE A 184 20.21 -4.39 -11.75
C PHE A 184 20.54 -5.82 -11.34
N ASN A 185 21.78 -6.27 -11.65
CA ASN A 185 22.24 -7.61 -11.30
C ASN A 185 22.33 -7.82 -9.79
N TYR A 186 22.78 -6.79 -9.07
CA TYR A 186 22.87 -6.87 -7.61
C TYR A 186 21.50 -7.07 -6.97
N ILE A 187 20.53 -6.20 -7.27
CA ILE A 187 19.22 -6.29 -6.61
C ILE A 187 18.50 -7.59 -6.93
N LYS A 188 18.55 -8.04 -8.19
CA LYS A 188 18.00 -9.34 -8.59
C LYS A 188 18.69 -10.50 -7.85
N SER A 189 20.01 -10.49 -7.75
CA SER A 189 20.77 -11.52 -7.04
C SER A 189 20.50 -11.50 -5.54
N ALA A 190 20.39 -10.32 -4.92
CA ALA A 190 20.08 -10.18 -3.51
C ALA A 190 18.69 -10.73 -3.17
N MET A 191 17.70 -10.46 -4.03
CA MET A 191 16.34 -11.03 -3.87
C MET A 191 16.34 -12.54 -4.04
N ASN A 192 16.97 -13.06 -5.10
CA ASN A 192 17.13 -14.51 -5.30
C ASN A 192 17.78 -15.19 -4.11
N HIS A 193 18.80 -14.56 -3.52
CA HIS A 193 19.46 -15.11 -2.34
C HIS A 193 18.51 -15.16 -1.14
N MET A 194 17.82 -14.06 -0.82
CA MET A 194 16.81 -14.01 0.26
C MET A 194 15.73 -15.07 0.05
N GLU A 195 15.17 -15.17 -1.15
CA GLU A 195 14.13 -16.13 -1.48
C GLU A 195 14.62 -17.57 -1.40
N SER A 196 15.88 -17.85 -1.74
CA SER A 196 16.48 -19.18 -1.60
C SER A 196 16.58 -19.65 -0.14
N LEU A 197 16.63 -18.71 0.80
CA LEU A 197 16.62 -19.00 2.24
C LEU A 197 15.20 -19.20 2.78
N ILE A 198 14.22 -18.51 2.17
CA ILE A 198 12.81 -18.60 2.58
C ILE A 198 12.17 -19.89 2.04
N TYR A 199 12.48 -20.28 0.79
CA TYR A 199 11.84 -21.44 0.15
C TYR A 199 12.57 -22.78 0.35
N ASP A 200 13.61 -22.81 1.15
CA ASP A 200 14.29 -24.01 1.64
C ASP A 200 13.91 -24.21 3.12
N ASP A 201 13.14 -25.23 3.43
CA ASP A 201 12.57 -25.42 4.77
C ASP A 201 13.65 -25.52 5.86
N ASP A 202 14.81 -26.13 5.60
CA ASP A 202 15.90 -26.23 6.57
C ASP A 202 16.55 -24.87 6.84
N LYS A 203 16.76 -24.06 5.81
CA LYS A 203 17.30 -22.71 5.94
C LYS A 203 16.31 -21.76 6.58
N LEU A 204 15.03 -21.87 6.21
CA LEU A 204 13.95 -21.12 6.82
C LEU A 204 13.91 -21.34 8.36
N LEU A 205 13.86 -22.61 8.78
CA LEU A 205 13.80 -22.98 10.18
C LEU A 205 15.09 -22.66 10.95
N SER A 206 16.24 -22.60 10.27
CA SER A 206 17.48 -22.08 10.89
C SER A 206 17.41 -20.57 11.15
N GLY A 207 16.51 -19.87 10.50
CA GLY A 207 16.36 -18.42 10.60
C GLY A 207 17.34 -17.60 9.78
N ALA A 208 18.11 -18.23 8.86
CA ALA A 208 19.10 -17.53 8.04
C ALA A 208 18.51 -16.39 7.21
N TYR A 209 17.26 -16.51 6.78
CA TYR A 209 16.55 -15.45 6.03
C TYR A 209 16.38 -14.16 6.83
N ARG A 210 16.37 -14.21 8.17
CA ARG A 210 16.19 -13.05 9.06
C ARG A 210 17.38 -12.08 9.04
N ASP A 211 18.50 -12.50 8.46
CA ASP A 211 19.63 -11.60 8.19
C ASP A 211 19.40 -10.76 6.92
N PHE A 212 18.44 -11.15 6.07
CA PHE A 212 18.14 -10.50 4.81
C PHE A 212 16.75 -9.86 4.77
N LEU A 213 15.76 -10.38 5.49
CA LEU A 213 14.42 -9.84 5.60
C LEU A 213 14.16 -9.32 7.01
N ASP A 214 13.67 -8.08 7.10
CA ASP A 214 13.18 -7.48 8.33
C ASP A 214 11.80 -8.08 8.66
N ILE A 215 11.76 -8.97 9.66
CA ILE A 215 10.52 -9.63 10.06
C ILE A 215 9.53 -8.68 10.74
N GLU A 216 10.00 -7.54 11.28
CA GLU A 216 9.13 -6.58 11.96
C GLU A 216 8.19 -5.91 10.95
N THR A 217 8.75 -5.41 9.85
CA THR A 217 7.95 -4.81 8.76
C THR A 217 7.12 -5.86 8.01
N ALA A 218 7.65 -7.08 7.85
CA ALA A 218 6.89 -8.18 7.24
C ALA A 218 5.65 -8.54 8.06
N ILE A 219 5.77 -8.63 9.38
CA ILE A 219 4.64 -8.90 10.27
C ILE A 219 3.63 -7.74 10.26
N ASN A 220 4.10 -6.49 10.30
CA ASN A 220 3.21 -5.33 10.26
C ASN A 220 2.38 -5.32 8.98
N TRP A 221 3.03 -5.56 7.84
CA TRP A 221 2.35 -5.62 6.55
C TRP A 221 1.30 -6.73 6.54
N TYR A 222 1.68 -7.95 6.94
CA TYR A 222 0.76 -9.09 7.05
C TYR A 222 -0.47 -8.77 7.90
N LEU A 223 -0.27 -8.20 9.09
CA LEU A 223 -1.37 -7.94 10.02
C LEU A 223 -2.32 -6.86 9.50
N VAL A 224 -1.81 -5.84 8.80
CA VAL A 224 -2.65 -4.79 8.18
C VAL A 224 -3.48 -5.38 7.03
N GLU A 225 -2.85 -6.13 6.13
CA GLU A 225 -3.54 -6.74 4.98
C GLU A 225 -4.61 -7.75 5.44
N GLU A 226 -4.28 -8.60 6.41
CA GLU A 226 -5.21 -9.58 6.95
C GLU A 226 -6.39 -8.92 7.66
N ALA A 227 -6.12 -7.95 8.54
CA ALA A 227 -7.16 -7.28 9.31
C ALA A 227 -8.06 -6.37 8.44
N SER A 228 -7.57 -5.87 7.31
CA SER A 228 -8.37 -5.13 6.32
C SER A 228 -9.05 -6.03 5.29
N THR A 229 -8.91 -7.35 5.39
CA THR A 229 -9.45 -8.32 4.42
C THR A 229 -9.05 -8.03 2.96
N ASN A 230 -7.81 -7.55 2.74
CA ASN A 230 -7.37 -7.16 1.40
C ASN A 230 -7.11 -8.36 0.49
N GLU A 231 -8.05 -8.70 -0.37
CA GLU A 231 -7.92 -9.82 -1.30
C GLU A 231 -6.94 -9.56 -2.46
N GLU A 232 -6.61 -8.31 -2.77
CA GLU A 232 -5.57 -8.01 -3.78
C GLU A 232 -4.18 -8.40 -3.30
N ALA A 233 -3.93 -8.28 -2.00
CA ALA A 233 -2.67 -8.69 -1.39
C ALA A 233 -2.37 -10.19 -1.59
N VAL A 234 -3.40 -11.04 -1.61
CA VAL A 234 -3.28 -12.47 -1.89
C VAL A 234 -2.61 -12.73 -3.24
N ARG A 235 -2.83 -11.86 -4.22
CA ARG A 235 -2.26 -11.97 -5.58
C ARG A 235 -0.85 -11.41 -5.68
N SER A 236 -0.23 -11.00 -4.57
CA SER A 236 1.10 -10.39 -4.53
C SER A 236 1.22 -9.12 -5.40
N LYS A 237 0.14 -8.36 -5.55
CA LYS A 237 0.11 -7.07 -6.27
C LYS A 237 0.39 -5.92 -5.33
N ASN A 238 0.98 -4.84 -5.87
CA ASN A 238 1.11 -3.55 -5.19
C ASN A 238 1.90 -3.63 -3.86
N ILE A 239 2.79 -4.62 -3.73
CA ILE A 239 3.63 -4.79 -2.56
C ILE A 239 4.92 -4.03 -2.77
N TYR A 240 5.27 -3.18 -1.81
CA TYR A 240 6.54 -2.47 -1.81
C TYR A 240 7.59 -3.23 -0.99
N LEU A 241 8.80 -3.34 -1.56
CA LEU A 241 10.01 -3.74 -0.85
C LEU A 241 11.05 -2.64 -0.98
N TYR A 242 11.77 -2.36 0.11
CA TYR A 242 12.90 -1.46 0.04
C TYR A 242 14.09 -1.96 0.83
N LYS A 243 15.29 -1.54 0.42
CA LYS A 243 16.55 -1.98 0.98
C LYS A 243 17.56 -0.85 0.98
N ASP A 244 18.09 -0.49 2.16
CA ASP A 244 19.21 0.43 2.27
C ASP A 244 20.57 -0.31 2.22
N ARG A 245 21.65 0.44 2.22
CA ARG A 245 23.04 -0.06 2.20
C ARG A 245 23.31 -0.97 3.38
N ASN A 246 23.90 -2.13 3.11
CA ASN A 246 24.21 -3.17 4.12
C ASN A 246 23.07 -3.50 5.07
N ASP A 247 21.81 -3.26 4.68
CA ASP A 247 20.64 -3.49 5.49
C ASP A 247 19.74 -4.59 4.89
N LYS A 248 18.70 -4.95 5.62
CA LYS A 248 17.71 -5.97 5.25
C LYS A 248 16.67 -5.41 4.27
N PHE A 249 16.03 -6.29 3.53
CA PHE A 249 14.78 -5.94 2.85
C PHE A 249 13.69 -5.66 3.87
N ARG A 250 12.90 -4.61 3.63
CA ARG A 250 11.70 -4.26 4.38
C ARG A 250 10.49 -4.32 3.48
N ILE A 251 9.39 -4.90 3.97
CA ILE A 251 8.11 -4.93 3.27
C ILE A 251 7.28 -3.73 3.70
N GLY A 252 6.63 -3.08 2.74
CA GLY A 252 5.75 -1.93 2.97
C GLY A 252 6.30 -0.60 2.46
N PRO A 253 5.56 0.49 2.70
CA PRO A 253 4.28 0.55 3.40
C PRO A 253 3.14 -0.14 2.64
N PRO A 254 2.02 -0.48 3.31
CA PRO A 254 0.83 -1.01 2.66
C PRO A 254 0.22 -0.02 1.66
N TRP A 255 -0.38 -0.54 0.59
CA TRP A 255 -0.92 0.26 -0.51
C TRP A 255 -2.08 -0.45 -1.21
N ASP A 256 -3.04 0.34 -1.75
CA ASP A 256 -4.08 -0.09 -2.68
C ASP A 256 -5.21 -0.90 -2.01
N PHE A 257 -6.06 -0.19 -1.28
CA PHE A 257 -7.17 -0.78 -0.53
C PHE A 257 -8.55 -0.38 -1.08
N ASP A 258 -8.64 0.24 -2.27
CA ASP A 258 -9.92 0.67 -2.82
C ASP A 258 -10.73 -0.47 -3.48
N ALA A 259 -10.09 -1.60 -3.74
CA ALA A 259 -10.76 -2.79 -4.27
C ALA A 259 -10.60 -3.98 -3.31
N TRP A 260 -11.69 -4.71 -3.08
CA TRP A 260 -11.71 -5.99 -2.34
C TRP A 260 -11.03 -5.94 -0.96
N SER A 261 -11.18 -4.83 -0.25
CA SER A 261 -10.79 -4.71 1.15
C SER A 261 -11.98 -4.29 2.01
N PHE A 262 -11.92 -4.50 3.30
CA PHE A 262 -13.00 -4.25 4.26
C PHE A 262 -14.34 -4.91 3.82
N GLY A 263 -14.24 -6.11 3.25
CA GLY A 263 -15.37 -6.82 2.66
C GLY A 263 -16.15 -7.67 3.66
N GLN A 264 -17.20 -8.33 3.15
CA GLN A 264 -18.27 -8.98 3.92
C GLN A 264 -17.88 -10.26 4.66
N VAL A 265 -16.72 -10.87 4.38
CA VAL A 265 -16.38 -12.14 5.02
C VAL A 265 -15.48 -11.90 6.21
N THR A 266 -15.95 -12.33 7.35
CA THR A 266 -15.36 -11.94 8.62
C THR A 266 -14.87 -13.11 9.46
N THR A 267 -14.96 -14.33 8.94
CA THR A 267 -14.66 -15.56 9.69
C THR A 267 -13.75 -16.53 8.95
N GLU A 268 -12.90 -16.02 8.07
CA GLU A 268 -11.85 -16.79 7.41
C GLU A 268 -10.57 -15.98 7.22
N TRP A 269 -9.47 -16.64 6.92
CA TRP A 269 -8.23 -15.99 6.56
C TRP A 269 -8.31 -15.47 5.13
N HIS A 270 -8.07 -14.16 4.96
CA HIS A 270 -8.23 -13.51 3.67
C HIS A 270 -6.95 -13.43 2.88
N SER A 271 -5.86 -13.03 3.51
CA SER A 271 -4.78 -12.54 2.71
C SER A 271 -3.63 -13.52 2.54
N CYS A 272 -2.97 -13.91 3.58
CA CYS A 272 -1.56 -14.14 3.36
C CYS A 272 -1.06 -15.52 3.73
N ASN A 273 -1.90 -16.44 4.16
CA ASN A 273 -1.39 -17.71 4.67
C ASN A 273 -1.02 -18.75 3.60
N SER A 274 -1.54 -18.64 2.36
CA SER A 274 -1.31 -19.68 1.33
C SER A 274 -0.72 -19.19 0.01
N TRP A 275 -1.02 -17.98 -0.42
CA TRP A 275 -0.73 -17.53 -1.79
C TRP A 275 0.11 -16.26 -1.86
N CYS A 276 0.08 -15.44 -0.82
CA CYS A 276 0.70 -14.13 -0.81
C CYS A 276 2.19 -14.22 -0.54
N LEU A 277 2.97 -13.73 -1.49
CA LEU A 277 4.42 -13.53 -1.38
C LEU A 277 5.12 -14.67 -0.62
N TYR A 278 5.75 -14.37 0.49
CA TYR A 278 6.55 -15.32 1.29
C TYR A 278 5.79 -15.93 2.47
N TYR A 279 4.54 -15.52 2.73
CA TYR A 279 3.88 -15.78 4.03
C TYR A 279 3.53 -17.25 4.27
N SER A 280 3.25 -18.02 3.21
CA SER A 280 3.09 -19.49 3.34
C SER A 280 4.34 -20.19 3.89
N GLN A 281 5.51 -19.58 3.73
CA GLN A 281 6.76 -20.08 4.28
C GLN A 281 7.05 -19.45 5.65
N LEU A 282 6.96 -18.11 5.77
CA LEU A 282 7.27 -17.38 7.00
C LEU A 282 6.43 -17.86 8.20
N LEU A 283 5.18 -18.23 7.96
CA LEU A 283 4.29 -18.81 8.97
C LEU A 283 4.67 -20.23 9.42
N LYS A 284 5.70 -20.85 8.86
CA LYS A 284 6.31 -22.09 9.39
C LYS A 284 7.41 -21.81 10.42
N ASP A 285 7.97 -20.59 10.46
CA ASP A 285 9.03 -20.23 11.41
C ASP A 285 8.45 -19.90 12.79
N PRO A 286 8.78 -20.68 13.84
CA PRO A 286 8.27 -20.44 15.19
C PRO A 286 8.66 -19.06 15.77
N VAL A 287 9.80 -18.49 15.33
CA VAL A 287 10.22 -17.15 15.76
C VAL A 287 9.37 -16.07 15.12
N PHE A 288 9.06 -16.22 13.84
CA PHE A 288 8.13 -15.32 13.14
C PHE A 288 6.75 -15.36 13.79
N ILE A 289 6.19 -16.56 14.02
CA ILE A 289 4.89 -16.74 14.67
C ILE A 289 4.87 -16.14 16.08
N LYS A 290 5.90 -16.40 16.88
CA LYS A 290 5.99 -15.82 18.23
C LYS A 290 5.93 -14.29 18.15
N ARG A 291 6.73 -13.70 17.26
CA ARG A 291 6.79 -12.24 17.10
C ARG A 291 5.48 -11.66 16.57
N LEU A 292 4.82 -12.37 15.65
CA LEU A 292 3.48 -12.01 15.15
C LEU A 292 2.46 -11.95 16.30
N LYS A 293 2.42 -12.96 17.17
CA LYS A 293 1.53 -12.97 18.33
C LYS A 293 1.81 -11.82 19.29
N GLU A 294 3.09 -11.50 19.53
CA GLU A 294 3.49 -10.37 20.39
C GLU A 294 2.98 -9.04 19.83
N LYS A 295 3.14 -8.80 18.51
CA LYS A 295 2.65 -7.59 17.84
C LYS A 295 1.13 -7.53 17.81
N TRP A 296 0.48 -8.64 17.53
CA TRP A 296 -0.98 -8.71 17.52
C TRP A 296 -1.58 -8.35 18.90
N ALA A 297 -0.96 -8.82 19.97
CA ALA A 297 -1.40 -8.48 21.33
C ALA A 297 -1.34 -6.96 21.63
N ILE A 298 -0.50 -6.22 20.90
CA ILE A 298 -0.42 -4.76 21.00
C ILE A 298 -1.43 -4.11 20.06
N TYR A 299 -1.51 -4.57 18.80
CA TYR A 299 -2.29 -3.87 17.75
C TYR A 299 -3.78 -4.15 17.85
N TYR A 300 -4.20 -5.38 18.20
CA TYR A 300 -5.61 -5.72 18.29
C TYR A 300 -6.40 -4.78 19.21
N PRO A 301 -6.06 -4.58 20.50
CA PRO A 301 -6.81 -3.66 21.36
C PRO A 301 -6.77 -2.21 20.84
N LEU A 302 -5.66 -1.80 20.28
CA LEU A 302 -5.48 -0.46 19.72
C LEU A 302 -6.37 -0.23 18.49
N TRP A 303 -6.38 -1.18 17.56
CA TRP A 303 -7.24 -1.11 16.37
C TRP A 303 -8.71 -1.23 16.73
N ARG A 304 -9.05 -2.14 17.66
CA ARG A 304 -10.42 -2.36 18.13
C ARG A 304 -11.05 -1.09 18.70
N GLU A 305 -10.25 -0.25 19.34
CA GLU A 305 -10.68 1.03 19.91
C GLU A 305 -10.62 2.17 18.91
N ARG A 306 -9.48 2.32 18.20
CA ARG A 306 -9.15 3.56 17.46
C ARG A 306 -9.72 3.59 16.04
N ILE A 307 -9.80 2.45 15.37
CA ILE A 307 -10.25 2.42 13.98
C ILE A 307 -11.73 2.75 13.83
N PRO A 308 -12.66 2.23 14.63
CA PRO A 308 -14.05 2.68 14.59
C PRO A 308 -14.19 4.20 14.82
N GLN A 309 -13.46 4.76 15.78
CA GLN A 309 -13.45 6.21 16.03
C GLN A 309 -12.93 7.03 14.84
N PHE A 310 -11.90 6.50 14.16
CA PHE A 310 -11.34 7.11 12.95
C PHE A 310 -12.36 7.08 11.80
N ILE A 311 -13.02 5.96 11.59
CA ILE A 311 -14.08 5.78 10.56
C ILE A 311 -15.21 6.77 10.82
N ASP A 312 -15.78 6.79 12.03
CA ASP A 312 -16.87 7.70 12.39
C ASP A 312 -16.52 9.18 12.19
N THR A 313 -15.32 9.56 12.64
CA THR A 313 -14.85 10.95 12.52
C THR A 313 -14.73 11.37 11.05
N ASN A 314 -14.14 10.50 10.21
CA ASN A 314 -13.96 10.79 8.79
C ASN A 314 -15.30 10.74 8.04
N MET A 315 -16.17 9.79 8.35
CA MET A 315 -17.53 9.72 7.82
C MET A 315 -18.25 11.07 8.00
N LEU A 316 -18.28 11.58 9.23
CA LEU A 316 -18.94 12.87 9.53
C LEU A 316 -18.30 14.04 8.75
N ASN A 317 -16.97 14.03 8.61
CA ASN A 317 -16.25 15.09 7.91
C ASN A 317 -16.53 15.11 6.41
N ILE A 318 -16.68 13.93 5.78
CA ILE A 318 -16.83 13.82 4.31
C ILE A 318 -18.27 13.55 3.85
N LEU A 319 -19.23 13.35 4.75
CA LEU A 319 -20.61 12.93 4.46
C LEU A 319 -21.21 13.64 3.22
N ARG A 320 -21.22 14.98 3.24
CA ARG A 320 -21.82 15.78 2.16
C ARG A 320 -21.04 15.65 0.85
N SER A 321 -19.73 15.52 0.94
CA SER A 321 -18.84 15.35 -0.22
C SER A 321 -18.98 13.95 -0.80
N ALA A 322 -19.09 12.92 0.01
CA ALA A 322 -19.33 11.54 -0.40
C ALA A 322 -20.68 11.38 -1.10
N GLN A 323 -21.75 11.92 -0.52
CA GLN A 323 -23.09 11.91 -1.13
C GLN A 323 -23.12 12.65 -2.49
N ARG A 324 -22.43 13.80 -2.59
CA ARG A 324 -22.30 14.53 -3.86
C ARG A 324 -21.46 13.75 -4.86
N ASN A 325 -20.39 13.11 -4.41
CA ASN A 325 -19.53 12.29 -5.26
C ASN A 325 -20.31 11.16 -5.92
N GLU A 326 -21.18 10.48 -5.18
CA GLU A 326 -22.06 9.43 -5.71
C GLU A 326 -23.02 9.95 -6.77
N GLN A 327 -23.62 11.12 -6.53
CA GLN A 327 -24.49 11.76 -7.54
C GLN A 327 -23.74 12.15 -8.82
N MET A 328 -22.45 12.51 -8.72
CA MET A 328 -21.61 12.86 -9.86
C MET A 328 -21.13 11.66 -10.65
N TRP A 329 -20.96 10.52 -9.99
CA TRP A 329 -20.34 9.31 -10.54
C TRP A 329 -21.18 8.06 -10.23
N PRO A 330 -22.45 7.98 -10.65
CA PRO A 330 -23.38 6.94 -10.22
C PRO A 330 -22.98 5.52 -10.66
N ASP A 331 -22.25 5.40 -11.77
CA ASP A 331 -21.87 4.11 -12.39
C ASP A 331 -20.40 3.74 -12.17
N TRP A 332 -19.73 4.42 -11.30
CA TRP A 332 -18.28 4.32 -11.16
C TRP A 332 -17.77 3.00 -10.55
N THR A 333 -18.61 2.23 -9.89
CA THR A 333 -18.22 0.96 -9.28
C THR A 333 -18.24 -0.21 -10.24
N GLY A 334 -18.92 -0.10 -11.39
CA GLY A 334 -19.08 -1.21 -12.36
C GLY A 334 -19.78 -2.47 -11.81
N VAL A 335 -20.19 -2.45 -10.55
CA VAL A 335 -20.87 -3.54 -9.83
C VAL A 335 -22.33 -3.16 -9.64
N ASN A 336 -23.24 -4.13 -9.81
CA ASN A 336 -24.68 -3.98 -9.76
C ASN A 336 -25.15 -2.86 -8.82
N HIS A 337 -25.89 -1.91 -9.38
CA HIS A 337 -26.48 -0.81 -8.64
C HIS A 337 -27.33 -1.35 -7.48
N TYR A 338 -26.79 -1.24 -6.27
CA TYR A 338 -27.66 -1.13 -5.11
C TYR A 338 -27.94 0.35 -4.91
N PRO A 339 -29.20 0.78 -4.82
CA PRO A 339 -29.52 2.16 -4.52
C PRO A 339 -28.81 2.52 -3.21
N MET A 340 -27.96 3.55 -3.24
CA MET A 340 -27.43 4.15 -2.01
C MET A 340 -28.58 4.92 -1.35
N GLU A 341 -29.39 4.20 -0.61
CA GLU A 341 -30.42 4.86 0.17
C GLU A 341 -29.81 5.59 1.37
N ASP A 342 -28.68 5.04 1.96
CA ASP A 342 -27.97 5.72 3.04
C ASP A 342 -26.46 5.42 3.01
N TYR A 343 -25.62 6.45 2.82
CA TYR A 343 -24.17 6.38 2.90
C TYR A 343 -23.71 5.86 4.27
N ASP A 344 -24.45 6.24 5.32
CA ASP A 344 -24.17 5.86 6.70
C ASP A 344 -24.23 4.34 6.87
N ASP A 345 -25.18 3.64 6.23
CA ASP A 345 -25.32 2.17 6.30
C ASP A 345 -24.06 1.46 5.74
N TYR A 346 -23.47 1.94 4.63
CA TYR A 346 -22.24 1.36 4.10
C TYR A 346 -21.04 1.52 5.03
N VAL A 347 -20.96 2.66 5.71
CA VAL A 347 -19.90 2.92 6.68
C VAL A 347 -20.08 2.08 7.94
N GLU A 348 -21.34 1.94 8.41
CA GLU A 348 -21.67 1.07 9.54
C GLU A 348 -21.34 -0.40 9.21
N ASP A 349 -21.72 -0.87 8.02
CA ASP A 349 -21.40 -2.24 7.56
C ASP A 349 -19.86 -2.45 7.50
N MET A 350 -19.12 -1.54 6.91
CA MET A 350 -17.65 -1.60 6.87
C MET A 350 -17.04 -1.69 8.27
N MET A 351 -17.53 -0.86 9.18
CA MET A 351 -17.03 -0.81 10.56
C MET A 351 -17.37 -2.09 11.33
N ASP A 352 -18.61 -2.56 11.19
CA ASP A 352 -19.10 -3.78 11.83
C ASP A 352 -18.34 -5.01 11.32
N ASP A 353 -18.12 -5.11 10.01
CA ASP A 353 -17.37 -6.21 9.40
C ASP A 353 -15.90 -6.18 9.81
N PHE A 354 -15.28 -5.02 9.84
CA PHE A 354 -13.92 -4.87 10.38
C PHE A 354 -13.82 -5.37 11.82
N VAL A 355 -14.73 -4.92 12.69
CA VAL A 355 -14.74 -5.31 14.11
C VAL A 355 -14.95 -6.81 14.29
N LYS A 356 -15.92 -7.41 13.59
CA LYS A 356 -16.16 -8.85 13.61
C LYS A 356 -14.94 -9.63 13.15
N HIS A 357 -14.29 -9.16 12.08
CA HIS A 357 -13.12 -9.84 11.53
C HIS A 357 -11.94 -9.81 12.50
N ILE A 358 -11.56 -8.66 13.04
CA ILE A 358 -10.43 -8.59 13.98
C ILE A 358 -10.71 -9.33 15.29
N ASP A 359 -11.96 -9.36 15.76
CA ASP A 359 -12.36 -10.15 16.92
C ASP A 359 -12.19 -11.66 16.62
N TRP A 360 -12.57 -12.11 15.42
CA TRP A 360 -12.34 -13.48 14.97
C TRP A 360 -10.84 -13.79 14.83
N LEU A 361 -10.06 -12.90 14.20
CA LEU A 361 -8.60 -13.06 14.08
C LEU A 361 -7.93 -13.20 15.46
N ASN A 362 -8.40 -12.45 16.45
CA ASN A 362 -7.89 -12.52 17.80
C ASN A 362 -8.07 -13.91 18.44
N GLU A 363 -9.11 -14.62 18.06
CA GLU A 363 -9.29 -16.02 18.48
C GLU A 363 -8.40 -16.98 17.66
N GLN A 364 -8.23 -16.72 16.36
CA GLN A 364 -7.51 -17.64 15.47
C GLN A 364 -5.99 -17.57 15.63
N ILE A 365 -5.43 -16.38 15.80
CA ILE A 365 -3.97 -16.18 15.97
C ILE A 365 -3.39 -16.98 17.14
N LYS A 366 -4.20 -17.35 18.12
CA LYS A 366 -3.79 -18.20 19.25
C LYS A 366 -3.33 -19.59 18.79
N PHE A 367 -3.86 -20.06 17.64
CA PHE A 367 -3.61 -21.41 17.12
C PHE A 367 -2.45 -21.52 16.13
N TYR A 368 -1.82 -20.43 15.76
CA TYR A 368 -0.56 -20.45 15.00
C TYR A 368 0.55 -21.18 15.74
#